data_b63889855d838ef43a2b475896c7a72a
#
_entry.id   b63889855d838ef43a2b475896c7a72a
#
_cell.length_a   1.000
_cell.length_b   1.000
_cell.length_c   1.000
_cell.angle_alpha   90.00
_cell.angle_beta   90.00
_cell.angle_gamma   90.00
#
_symmetry.space_group_name_H-M   'P 1'
#
loop_
_entity.id
_entity.type
_entity.pdbx_description
1 polymer ?
#
loop_
_entity_poly.entity_id
_entity_poly.type
_entity_poly.pdbx_seq_one_letter_code
_entity_poly.pdbx_strand_id
1 'polypeptide(L)'
;MVFRIIRTNYAFFLPYLLLLIVVGVLQLTRSQEQLMQWVNVRNAPAADEFFPYATYLGDGVFFVIVCLLLAINNRRIGLMAFASFALSSLVSLCLKQFVFSNSLRPLKTFEHSTYQYHIIKGLDIHSYNSFPSGHTTSDFALFGMLALLDERKGRGWFFLVIAALTGYSRVYLFQHFVEDAYVGSIIGTVSTVVVYLLMYRWVAQYQKKDRPTV
;
A
#
# COMPACT_ATOMS: atom_id res chain seq x y z
N MET A 1 12.45 -5.22 -20.06
CA MET A 1 12.71 -5.66 -18.67
C MET A 1 11.45 -5.61 -17.82
N VAL A 2 10.68 -4.53 -17.81
CA VAL A 2 9.40 -4.40 -17.06
C VAL A 2 8.42 -5.51 -17.40
N PHE A 3 8.14 -5.76 -18.67
CA PHE A 3 7.22 -6.82 -19.10
C PHE A 3 7.62 -8.21 -18.56
N ARG A 4 8.92 -8.49 -18.49
CA ARG A 4 9.42 -9.75 -17.91
C ARG A 4 9.11 -9.84 -16.41
N ILE A 5 9.27 -8.73 -15.66
CA ILE A 5 8.94 -8.69 -14.22
C ILE A 5 7.46 -8.96 -14.01
N ILE A 6 6.58 -8.27 -14.75
CA ILE A 6 5.13 -8.45 -14.67
C ILE A 6 4.75 -9.90 -14.99
N ARG A 7 5.27 -10.45 -16.09
CA ARG A 7 5.01 -11.84 -16.50
C ARG A 7 5.50 -12.85 -15.48
N THR A 8 6.69 -12.65 -14.90
CA THR A 8 7.24 -13.57 -13.90
C THR A 8 6.45 -13.52 -12.58
N ASN A 9 5.93 -12.35 -12.21
CA ASN A 9 5.18 -12.14 -10.96
C ASN A 9 3.68 -11.94 -11.25
N TYR A 10 3.16 -12.67 -12.24
CA TYR A 10 1.77 -12.54 -12.71
C TYR A 10 0.74 -12.72 -11.58
N ALA A 11 1.03 -13.57 -10.60
CA ALA A 11 0.13 -13.83 -9.47
C ALA A 11 -0.07 -12.61 -8.55
N PHE A 12 0.82 -11.60 -8.61
CA PHE A 12 0.61 -10.30 -7.98
C PHE A 12 -0.01 -9.30 -8.98
N PHE A 13 0.61 -9.14 -10.14
CA PHE A 13 0.28 -8.04 -11.05
C PHE A 13 -1.06 -8.21 -11.78
N LEU A 14 -1.46 -9.44 -12.14
CA LEU A 14 -2.72 -9.65 -12.85
C LEU A 14 -3.94 -9.33 -11.98
N PRO A 15 -4.08 -9.90 -10.75
CA PRO A 15 -5.18 -9.53 -9.88
C PRO A 15 -5.07 -8.08 -9.39
N TYR A 16 -3.87 -7.49 -9.27
CA TYR A 16 -3.71 -6.08 -8.97
C TYR A 16 -4.25 -5.19 -10.10
N LEU A 17 -3.95 -5.50 -11.36
CA LEU A 17 -4.50 -4.78 -12.50
C LEU A 17 -6.04 -4.86 -12.53
N LEU A 18 -6.58 -6.04 -12.25
CA LEU A 18 -8.04 -6.21 -12.14
C LEU A 18 -8.62 -5.35 -11.02
N LEU A 19 -7.97 -5.32 -9.84
CA LEU A 19 -8.37 -4.46 -8.73
C LEU A 19 -8.35 -2.97 -9.12
N LEU A 20 -7.29 -2.52 -9.81
CA LEU A 20 -7.21 -1.14 -10.30
C LEU A 20 -8.34 -0.81 -11.29
N ILE A 21 -8.64 -1.71 -12.21
CA ILE A 21 -9.74 -1.51 -13.17
C ILE A 21 -11.08 -1.41 -12.43
N VAL A 22 -11.37 -2.35 -11.53
CA VAL A 22 -12.64 -2.38 -10.79
C VAL A 22 -12.81 -1.13 -9.94
N VAL A 23 -11.79 -0.79 -9.12
CA VAL A 23 -11.86 0.40 -8.26
C VAL A 23 -11.87 1.69 -9.08
N GLY A 24 -11.13 1.74 -10.20
CA GLY A 24 -11.14 2.87 -11.12
C GLY A 24 -12.52 3.10 -11.73
N VAL A 25 -13.20 2.04 -12.22
CA VAL A 25 -14.56 2.12 -12.75
C VAL A 25 -15.55 2.57 -11.66
N LEU A 26 -15.42 2.06 -10.44
CA LEU A 26 -16.27 2.50 -9.32
C LEU A 26 -16.10 4.00 -9.04
N GLN A 27 -14.87 4.53 -9.08
CA GLN A 27 -14.61 5.96 -8.88
C GLN A 27 -15.09 6.84 -10.05
N LEU A 28 -15.15 6.32 -11.27
CA LEU A 28 -15.72 7.04 -12.41
C LEU A 28 -17.25 7.07 -12.40
N THR A 29 -17.89 6.10 -11.75
CA THR A 29 -19.35 5.94 -11.74
C THR A 29 -20.02 6.36 -10.45
N ARG A 30 -19.27 6.58 -9.37
CA ARG A 30 -19.75 6.92 -8.03
C ARG A 30 -18.97 8.08 -7.44
N SER A 31 -19.64 8.93 -6.65
CA SER A 31 -18.95 9.96 -5.86
C SER A 31 -18.16 9.33 -4.72
N GLN A 32 -17.14 10.05 -4.20
CA GLN A 32 -16.41 9.61 -3.02
C GLN A 32 -17.33 9.43 -1.81
N GLU A 33 -18.36 10.26 -1.66
CA GLU A 33 -19.36 10.11 -0.62
C GLU A 33 -20.12 8.78 -0.74
N GLN A 34 -20.60 8.44 -1.94
CA GLN A 34 -21.30 7.17 -2.19
C GLN A 34 -20.39 5.97 -1.90
N LEU A 35 -19.11 6.04 -2.27
CA LEU A 35 -18.15 4.98 -1.98
C LEU A 35 -17.86 4.84 -0.49
N MET A 36 -17.73 5.95 0.22
CA MET A 36 -17.55 5.96 1.67
C MET A 36 -18.80 5.41 2.39
N GLN A 37 -20.01 5.78 2.00
CA GLN A 37 -21.25 5.23 2.53
C GLN A 37 -21.34 3.72 2.25
N TRP A 38 -20.96 3.30 1.04
CA TRP A 38 -20.99 1.89 0.63
C TRP A 38 -20.05 1.01 1.48
N VAL A 39 -18.88 1.53 1.84
CA VAL A 39 -17.96 0.85 2.77
C VAL A 39 -18.51 0.91 4.20
N ASN A 40 -18.97 2.07 4.64
CA ASN A 40 -19.39 2.33 6.01
C ASN A 40 -20.62 1.52 6.42
N VAL A 41 -21.60 1.32 5.53
CA VAL A 41 -22.79 0.50 5.82
C VAL A 41 -22.47 -0.97 6.10
N ARG A 42 -21.27 -1.44 5.71
CA ARG A 42 -20.78 -2.80 5.93
C ARG A 42 -19.95 -2.95 7.20
N ASN A 43 -20.13 -2.03 8.16
CA ASN A 43 -19.48 -2.17 9.46
C ASN A 43 -19.97 -3.43 10.18
N ALA A 44 -19.09 -4.02 10.98
CA ALA A 44 -19.37 -5.19 11.80
C ALA A 44 -18.44 -5.22 13.02
N PRO A 45 -18.89 -5.71 14.20
CA PRO A 45 -18.06 -5.74 15.39
C PRO A 45 -16.71 -6.43 15.21
N ALA A 46 -16.67 -7.53 14.48
CA ALA A 46 -15.41 -8.23 14.18
C ALA A 46 -14.47 -7.39 13.29
N ALA A 47 -15.00 -6.60 12.35
CA ALA A 47 -14.23 -5.71 11.50
C ALA A 47 -13.74 -4.47 12.28
N ASP A 48 -14.54 -3.97 13.23
CA ASP A 48 -14.17 -2.88 14.12
C ASP A 48 -13.00 -3.25 15.06
N GLU A 49 -12.88 -4.52 15.42
CA GLU A 49 -11.73 -5.03 16.16
C GLU A 49 -10.53 -5.32 15.24
N PHE A 50 -10.76 -5.88 14.06
CA PHE A 50 -9.70 -6.33 13.16
C PHE A 50 -8.94 -5.18 12.48
N PHE A 51 -9.65 -4.23 11.87
CA PHE A 51 -9.01 -3.21 11.03
C PHE A 51 -8.12 -2.22 11.77
N PRO A 52 -8.37 -1.83 13.05
CA PRO A 52 -7.43 -1.03 13.83
C PRO A 52 -6.05 -1.70 14.01
N TYR A 53 -5.99 -3.03 14.02
CA TYR A 53 -4.71 -3.76 14.06
C TYR A 53 -4.15 -4.01 12.67
N ALA A 54 -4.98 -4.38 11.70
CA ALA A 54 -4.54 -4.64 10.34
C ALA A 54 -3.87 -3.41 9.71
N THR A 55 -4.30 -2.20 10.06
CA THR A 55 -3.71 -0.96 9.53
C THR A 55 -2.24 -0.77 9.91
N TYR A 56 -1.76 -1.38 11.01
CA TYR A 56 -0.34 -1.29 11.40
C TYR A 56 0.61 -1.95 10.40
N LEU A 57 0.13 -2.87 9.58
CA LEU A 57 0.94 -3.45 8.50
C LEU A 57 1.40 -2.40 7.48
N GLY A 58 0.66 -1.29 7.33
CA GLY A 58 1.02 -0.14 6.49
C GLY A 58 1.81 0.95 7.20
N ASP A 59 2.11 0.77 8.47
CA ASP A 59 2.90 1.73 9.21
C ASP A 59 4.37 1.70 8.78
N GLY A 60 4.99 2.88 8.70
CA GLY A 60 6.39 3.00 8.33
C GLY A 60 7.33 2.28 9.29
N VAL A 61 7.00 2.18 10.58
CA VAL A 61 7.80 1.43 11.57
C VAL A 61 7.78 -0.05 11.24
N PHE A 62 6.61 -0.61 10.90
CA PHE A 62 6.50 -2.00 10.46
C PHE A 62 7.35 -2.27 9.22
N PHE A 63 7.30 -1.36 8.22
CA PHE A 63 8.14 -1.49 7.02
C PHE A 63 9.63 -1.52 7.37
N VAL A 64 10.09 -0.61 8.22
CA VAL A 64 11.50 -0.55 8.64
C VAL A 64 11.91 -1.83 9.37
N ILE A 65 11.07 -2.37 10.24
CA ILE A 65 11.33 -3.66 10.91
C ILE A 65 11.52 -4.77 9.87
N VAL A 66 10.64 -4.87 8.87
CA VAL A 66 10.79 -5.87 7.80
C VAL A 66 12.07 -5.65 7.00
N CYS A 67 12.45 -4.40 6.69
CA CYS A 67 13.72 -4.10 6.03
C CYS A 67 14.92 -4.59 6.83
N LEU A 68 14.92 -4.41 8.15
CA LEU A 68 15.97 -4.89 9.04
C LEU A 68 16.04 -6.41 9.07
N LEU A 69 14.89 -7.10 9.17
CA LEU A 69 14.82 -8.56 9.11
C LEU A 69 15.35 -9.11 7.76
N LEU A 70 15.01 -8.47 6.66
CA LEU A 70 15.56 -8.81 5.35
C LEU A 70 17.07 -8.57 5.29
N ALA A 71 17.56 -7.50 5.92
CA ALA A 71 18.97 -7.14 5.95
C ALA A 71 19.83 -8.12 6.78
N ILE A 72 19.27 -8.76 7.82
CA ILE A 72 19.92 -9.82 8.59
C ILE A 72 20.30 -10.99 7.67
N ASN A 73 19.40 -11.39 6.78
CA ASN A 73 19.65 -12.48 5.83
C ASN A 73 20.51 -12.01 4.64
N ASN A 74 20.24 -10.83 4.10
CA ASN A 74 20.98 -10.24 3.00
C ASN A 74 20.87 -8.71 3.02
N ARG A 75 21.98 -8.04 3.38
CA ARG A 75 22.04 -6.58 3.50
C ARG A 75 21.58 -5.84 2.23
N ARG A 76 21.87 -6.39 1.04
CA ARG A 76 21.49 -5.75 -0.23
C ARG A 76 19.99 -5.84 -0.47
N ILE A 77 19.36 -6.95 -0.05
CA ILE A 77 17.89 -7.09 -0.12
C ILE A 77 17.23 -6.11 0.85
N GLY A 78 17.71 -6.03 2.10
CA GLY A 78 17.21 -5.05 3.06
C GLY A 78 17.36 -3.60 2.58
N LEU A 79 18.51 -3.24 1.98
CA LEU A 79 18.72 -1.92 1.40
C LEU A 79 17.80 -1.65 0.20
N MET A 80 17.54 -2.65 -0.65
CA MET A 80 16.61 -2.53 -1.76
C MET A 80 15.17 -2.30 -1.26
N ALA A 81 14.73 -3.04 -0.23
CA ALA A 81 13.42 -2.84 0.38
C ALA A 81 13.32 -1.44 1.03
N PHE A 82 14.37 -1.01 1.74
CA PHE A 82 14.43 0.32 2.32
C PHE A 82 14.42 1.44 1.26
N ALA A 83 15.14 1.28 0.15
CA ALA A 83 15.09 2.22 -0.97
C ALA A 83 13.69 2.33 -1.59
N SER A 84 12.94 1.22 -1.65
CA SER A 84 11.53 1.23 -2.08
C SER A 84 10.65 2.04 -1.12
N PHE A 85 10.84 1.84 0.19
CA PHE A 85 10.16 2.62 1.22
C PHE A 85 10.50 4.12 1.11
N ALA A 86 11.78 4.45 1.03
CA ALA A 86 12.23 5.83 0.94
C ALA A 86 11.67 6.54 -0.30
N LEU A 87 11.72 5.88 -1.46
CA LEU A 87 11.19 6.45 -2.71
C LEU A 87 9.67 6.66 -2.63
N SER A 88 8.92 5.64 -2.21
CA SER A 88 7.46 5.71 -2.12
C SER A 88 7.00 6.75 -1.10
N SER A 89 7.66 6.81 0.06
CA SER A 89 7.38 7.81 1.11
C SER A 89 7.72 9.23 0.64
N LEU A 90 8.85 9.42 -0.05
CA LEU A 90 9.24 10.72 -0.59
C LEU A 90 8.22 11.23 -1.61
N VAL A 91 7.80 10.37 -2.56
CA VAL A 91 6.78 10.73 -3.55
C VAL A 91 5.47 11.10 -2.86
N SER A 92 5.00 10.28 -1.92
CA SER A 92 3.78 10.55 -1.15
C SER A 92 3.87 11.88 -0.38
N LEU A 93 5.01 12.13 0.28
CA LEU A 93 5.25 13.36 1.05
C LEU A 93 5.28 14.60 0.14
N CYS A 94 5.99 14.52 -1.00
CA CYS A 94 6.02 15.61 -1.97
C CYS A 94 4.61 15.96 -2.49
N LEU A 95 3.81 14.96 -2.82
CA LEU A 95 2.43 15.20 -3.25
C LEU A 95 1.59 15.85 -2.15
N LYS A 96 1.70 15.37 -0.90
CA LYS A 96 0.98 15.96 0.24
C LYS A 96 1.36 17.39 0.52
N GLN A 97 2.64 17.74 0.45
CA GLN A 97 3.10 19.05 0.88
C GLN A 97 3.02 20.10 -0.24
N PHE A 98 3.33 19.72 -1.48
CA PHE A 98 3.50 20.69 -2.57
C PHE A 98 2.35 20.69 -3.58
N VAL A 99 1.58 19.59 -3.69
CA VAL A 99 0.52 19.50 -4.71
C VAL A 99 -0.87 19.48 -4.06
N PHE A 100 -1.06 18.71 -3.02
CA PHE A 100 -2.35 18.49 -2.36
C PHE A 100 -2.33 18.93 -0.89
N SER A 101 -1.63 20.02 -0.60
CA SER A 101 -1.56 20.57 0.75
C SER A 101 -2.97 20.90 1.26
N ASN A 102 -3.25 20.53 2.52
CA ASN A 102 -4.56 20.74 3.17
C ASN A 102 -5.74 19.95 2.58
N SER A 103 -5.50 18.88 1.79
CA SER A 103 -6.59 17.98 1.39
C SER A 103 -7.36 17.47 2.61
N LEU A 104 -8.70 17.64 2.61
CA LEU A 104 -9.54 17.26 3.73
C LEU A 104 -9.67 15.74 3.81
N ARG A 105 -9.70 15.21 5.04
CA ARG A 105 -10.03 13.81 5.30
C ARG A 105 -11.53 13.60 5.47
N PRO A 106 -12.03 12.34 5.35
CA PRO A 106 -13.46 12.04 5.44
C PRO A 106 -14.14 12.66 6.67
N LEU A 107 -13.51 12.59 7.86
CA LEU A 107 -14.07 13.14 9.08
C LEU A 107 -14.41 14.64 8.96
N LYS A 108 -13.49 15.41 8.37
CA LYS A 108 -13.70 16.87 8.20
C LYS A 108 -14.64 17.18 7.03
N THR A 109 -14.56 16.40 5.95
CA THR A 109 -15.41 16.59 4.77
C THR A 109 -16.88 16.32 5.09
N PHE A 110 -17.16 15.31 5.92
CA PHE A 110 -18.52 14.90 6.24
C PHE A 110 -19.02 15.40 7.61
N GLU A 111 -18.35 16.39 8.20
CA GLU A 111 -18.69 16.96 9.51
C GLU A 111 -20.18 17.43 9.62
N HIS A 112 -20.73 17.91 8.51
CA HIS A 112 -22.11 18.39 8.41
C HIS A 112 -23.01 17.49 7.56
N SER A 113 -22.59 16.24 7.30
CA SER A 113 -23.41 15.29 6.54
C SER A 113 -24.65 14.89 7.30
N THR A 114 -25.77 14.77 6.58
CA THR A 114 -27.02 14.22 7.14
C THR A 114 -26.96 12.71 7.32
N TYR A 115 -26.04 12.03 6.62
CA TYR A 115 -25.78 10.61 6.80
C TYR A 115 -24.97 10.37 8.07
N GLN A 116 -25.46 9.48 8.95
CA GLN A 116 -24.76 9.13 10.17
C GLN A 116 -23.73 8.02 9.89
N TYR A 117 -22.47 8.42 9.79
CA TYR A 117 -21.37 7.47 9.62
C TYR A 117 -21.08 6.72 10.91
N HIS A 118 -20.90 5.41 10.78
CA HIS A 118 -20.31 4.57 11.83
C HIS A 118 -18.82 4.91 11.95
N ILE A 119 -18.42 5.42 13.10
CA ILE A 119 -17.03 5.79 13.41
C ILE A 119 -16.64 5.08 14.70
N ILE A 120 -15.53 4.34 14.67
CA ILE A 120 -15.03 3.61 15.84
C ILE A 120 -14.54 4.61 16.88
N LYS A 121 -15.08 4.53 18.10
CA LYS A 121 -14.72 5.43 19.20
C LYS A 121 -13.26 5.18 19.66
N GLY A 122 -12.55 6.27 19.98
CA GLY A 122 -11.19 6.20 20.51
C GLY A 122 -10.08 6.10 19.45
N LEU A 123 -10.43 6.10 18.15
CA LEU A 123 -9.44 6.24 17.09
C LEU A 123 -9.02 7.70 16.92
N ASP A 124 -7.71 7.92 16.80
CA ASP A 124 -7.18 9.23 16.40
C ASP A 124 -7.36 9.39 14.88
N ILE A 125 -8.33 10.20 14.48
CA ILE A 125 -8.67 10.46 13.08
C ILE A 125 -8.27 11.89 12.75
N HIS A 126 -7.27 12.05 11.89
CA HIS A 126 -6.82 13.37 11.45
C HIS A 126 -7.85 14.06 10.53
N SER A 127 -7.78 15.38 10.43
CA SER A 127 -8.70 16.18 9.62
C SER A 127 -8.13 16.58 8.25
N TYR A 128 -6.81 16.64 8.10
CA TYR A 128 -6.11 17.17 6.93
C TYR A 128 -5.07 16.20 6.38
N ASN A 129 -4.48 16.57 5.24
CA ASN A 129 -3.44 15.81 4.54
C ASN A 129 -3.90 14.39 4.15
N SER A 130 -5.08 14.33 3.53
CA SER A 130 -5.67 13.06 3.11
C SER A 130 -4.90 12.43 1.95
N PHE A 131 -4.73 13.15 0.86
CA PHE A 131 -4.26 12.62 -0.42
C PHE A 131 -2.73 12.73 -0.61
N PRO A 132 -2.08 11.65 -1.09
CA PRO A 132 -2.51 10.25 -1.13
C PRO A 132 -2.36 9.54 0.23
N SER A 133 -2.92 8.33 0.38
CA SER A 133 -2.78 7.54 1.60
C SER A 133 -1.35 7.02 1.80
N GLY A 134 -0.66 7.50 2.85
CA GLY A 134 0.70 7.08 3.17
C GLY A 134 0.80 5.61 3.57
N HIS A 135 -0.11 5.11 4.42
CA HIS A 135 -0.16 3.69 4.81
C HIS A 135 -0.34 2.79 3.59
N THR A 136 -1.30 3.10 2.71
CA THR A 136 -1.50 2.30 1.49
C THR A 136 -0.29 2.36 0.57
N THR A 137 0.38 3.51 0.49
CA THR A 137 1.63 3.65 -0.27
C THR A 137 2.72 2.72 0.28
N SER A 138 2.92 2.71 1.60
CA SER A 138 3.89 1.84 2.27
C SER A 138 3.54 0.37 2.09
N ASP A 139 2.27 -0.02 2.27
CA ASP A 139 1.82 -1.40 2.10
C ASP A 139 2.11 -1.97 0.73
N PHE A 140 1.66 -1.26 -0.30
CA PHE A 140 1.88 -1.72 -1.67
C PHE A 140 3.35 -1.70 -2.05
N ALA A 141 4.16 -0.81 -1.46
CA ALA A 141 5.61 -0.84 -1.65
C ALA A 141 6.24 -2.06 -0.95
N LEU A 142 5.84 -2.37 0.28
CA LEU A 142 6.38 -3.51 1.03
C LEU A 142 5.96 -4.84 0.42
N PHE A 143 4.66 -5.08 0.32
CA PHE A 143 4.14 -6.37 -0.14
C PHE A 143 4.39 -6.59 -1.63
N GLY A 144 4.45 -5.53 -2.43
CA GLY A 144 4.96 -5.59 -3.80
C GLY A 144 6.43 -6.03 -3.86
N MET A 145 7.29 -5.47 -2.99
CA MET A 145 8.70 -5.89 -2.90
C MET A 145 8.83 -7.35 -2.45
N LEU A 146 8.08 -7.78 -1.44
CA LEU A 146 8.07 -9.17 -0.98
C LEU A 146 7.62 -10.13 -2.09
N ALA A 147 6.59 -9.76 -2.87
CA ALA A 147 6.15 -10.55 -4.02
C ALA A 147 7.23 -10.67 -5.11
N LEU A 148 8.00 -9.60 -5.36
CA LEU A 148 9.10 -9.62 -6.32
C LEU A 148 10.28 -10.47 -5.84
N LEU A 149 10.53 -10.50 -4.53
CA LEU A 149 11.62 -11.24 -3.89
C LEU A 149 11.29 -12.72 -3.68
N ASP A 150 10.03 -13.08 -3.47
CA ASP A 150 9.63 -14.47 -3.23
C ASP A 150 9.95 -15.34 -4.47
N GLU A 151 10.69 -16.43 -4.26
CA GLU A 151 11.00 -17.40 -5.31
C GLU A 151 9.74 -18.15 -5.78
N ARG A 152 8.76 -18.33 -4.91
CA ARG A 152 7.48 -19.00 -5.18
C ARG A 152 6.49 -18.05 -5.80
N LYS A 153 6.64 -17.76 -7.07
CA LYS A 153 5.89 -16.71 -7.80
C LYS A 153 4.37 -16.84 -7.74
N GLY A 154 3.84 -18.03 -7.53
CA GLY A 154 2.42 -18.26 -7.30
C GLY A 154 1.86 -17.64 -6.00
N ARG A 155 2.71 -17.25 -5.03
CA ARG A 155 2.27 -16.59 -3.78
C ARG A 155 2.00 -15.09 -3.92
N GLY A 156 2.26 -14.50 -5.06
CA GLY A 156 2.06 -13.06 -5.28
C GLY A 156 0.68 -12.56 -4.87
N TRP A 157 -0.38 -13.35 -5.11
CA TRP A 157 -1.74 -13.02 -4.71
C TRP A 157 -1.91 -12.83 -3.19
N PHE A 158 -1.18 -13.61 -2.39
CA PHE A 158 -1.23 -13.50 -0.93
C PHE A 158 -0.70 -12.14 -0.45
N PHE A 159 0.42 -11.69 -0.99
CA PHE A 159 0.96 -10.36 -0.70
C PHE A 159 0.02 -9.26 -1.16
N LEU A 160 -0.62 -9.42 -2.32
CA LEU A 160 -1.61 -8.47 -2.80
C LEU A 160 -2.83 -8.39 -1.88
N VAL A 161 -3.34 -9.53 -1.39
CA VAL A 161 -4.49 -9.56 -0.47
C VAL A 161 -4.17 -8.81 0.81
N ILE A 162 -2.97 -9.00 1.39
CA ILE A 162 -2.57 -8.27 2.59
C ILE A 162 -2.52 -6.76 2.30
N ALA A 163 -1.85 -6.35 1.23
CA ALA A 163 -1.77 -4.93 0.86
C ALA A 163 -3.16 -4.31 0.61
N ALA A 164 -4.05 -5.03 -0.07
CA ALA A 164 -5.40 -4.57 -0.34
C ALA A 164 -6.26 -4.47 0.93
N LEU A 165 -6.15 -5.43 1.85
CA LEU A 165 -6.84 -5.40 3.15
C LEU A 165 -6.36 -4.22 4.01
N THR A 166 -5.05 -3.96 4.04
CA THR A 166 -4.52 -2.81 4.77
C THR A 166 -4.95 -1.50 4.11
N GLY A 167 -4.89 -1.39 2.78
CA GLY A 167 -5.42 -0.24 2.06
C GLY A 167 -6.92 -0.02 2.32
N TYR A 168 -7.72 -1.10 2.31
CA TYR A 168 -9.15 -1.05 2.65
C TYR A 168 -9.38 -0.61 4.10
N SER A 169 -8.52 -1.03 5.05
CA SER A 169 -8.62 -0.61 6.44
C SER A 169 -8.61 0.91 6.60
N ARG A 170 -7.87 1.64 5.75
CA ARG A 170 -7.80 3.10 5.81
C ARG A 170 -9.13 3.76 5.46
N VAL A 171 -9.87 3.19 4.52
CA VAL A 171 -11.21 3.63 4.13
C VAL A 171 -12.23 3.25 5.20
N TYR A 172 -12.17 2.01 5.68
CA TYR A 172 -13.04 1.49 6.74
C TYR A 172 -12.93 2.30 8.04
N LEU A 173 -11.71 2.63 8.46
CA LEU A 173 -11.41 3.42 9.66
C LEU A 173 -11.65 4.92 9.48
N PHE A 174 -12.27 5.34 8.38
CA PHE A 174 -12.60 6.73 8.09
C PHE A 174 -11.38 7.67 8.03
N GLN A 175 -10.19 7.11 7.78
CA GLN A 175 -8.92 7.83 7.71
C GLN A 175 -8.64 8.44 6.34
N HIS A 176 -9.10 7.78 5.27
CA HIS A 176 -8.84 8.15 3.88
C HIS A 176 -10.04 7.86 2.98
N PHE A 177 -10.14 8.60 1.88
CA PHE A 177 -11.06 8.27 0.79
C PHE A 177 -10.56 7.08 -0.04
N VAL A 178 -11.46 6.51 -0.85
CA VAL A 178 -11.11 5.41 -1.77
C VAL A 178 -10.05 5.87 -2.78
N GLU A 179 -10.13 7.11 -3.27
CA GLU A 179 -9.15 7.70 -4.19
C GLU A 179 -7.76 7.82 -3.57
N ASP A 180 -7.66 8.17 -2.27
CA ASP A 180 -6.39 8.27 -1.57
C ASP A 180 -5.67 6.92 -1.52
N ALA A 181 -6.43 5.85 -1.21
CA ALA A 181 -5.91 4.49 -1.17
C ALA A 181 -5.57 3.98 -2.58
N TYR A 182 -6.40 4.28 -3.58
CA TYR A 182 -6.18 3.91 -4.97
C TYR A 182 -4.86 4.48 -5.49
N VAL A 183 -4.65 5.79 -5.37
CA VAL A 183 -3.41 6.44 -5.81
C VAL A 183 -2.22 6.02 -4.96
N GLY A 184 -2.41 5.85 -3.64
CA GLY A 184 -1.37 5.30 -2.76
C GLY A 184 -0.88 3.94 -3.22
N SER A 185 -1.78 3.03 -3.64
CA SER A 185 -1.42 1.72 -4.16
C SER A 185 -0.56 1.78 -5.42
N ILE A 186 -0.87 2.72 -6.33
CA ILE A 186 -0.10 2.94 -7.56
C ILE A 186 1.29 3.46 -7.24
N ILE A 187 1.40 4.47 -6.37
CA ILE A 187 2.69 5.04 -5.97
C ILE A 187 3.57 3.97 -5.34
N GLY A 188 3.05 3.18 -4.40
CA GLY A 188 3.79 2.10 -3.74
C GLY A 188 4.28 1.06 -4.74
N THR A 189 3.40 0.55 -5.58
CA THR A 189 3.74 -0.49 -6.58
C THR A 189 4.75 0.02 -7.62
N VAL A 190 4.55 1.23 -8.16
CA VAL A 190 5.46 1.81 -9.16
C VAL A 190 6.83 2.05 -8.54
N SER A 191 6.90 2.63 -7.34
CA SER A 191 8.17 2.86 -6.62
C SER A 191 8.94 1.55 -6.43
N THR A 192 8.24 0.49 -6.02
CA THR A 192 8.84 -0.84 -5.86
C THR A 192 9.38 -1.39 -7.17
N VAL A 193 8.63 -1.32 -8.25
CA VAL A 193 9.08 -1.80 -9.58
C VAL A 193 10.30 -1.01 -10.04
N VAL A 194 10.32 0.32 -9.87
CA VAL A 194 11.46 1.18 -10.23
C VAL A 194 12.71 0.78 -9.44
N VAL A 195 12.61 0.68 -8.11
CA VAL A 195 13.75 0.30 -7.26
C VAL A 195 14.24 -1.11 -7.59
N TYR A 196 13.34 -2.06 -7.78
CA TYR A 196 13.70 -3.42 -8.17
C TYR A 196 14.45 -3.45 -9.50
N LEU A 197 14.00 -2.70 -10.50
CA LEU A 197 14.66 -2.59 -11.79
C LEU A 197 16.09 -2.03 -11.68
N LEU A 198 16.27 -1.01 -10.84
CA LEU A 198 17.56 -0.34 -10.66
C LEU A 198 18.55 -1.20 -9.87
N MET A 199 18.08 -1.91 -8.84
CA MET A 199 18.94 -2.60 -7.88
C MET A 199 19.04 -4.12 -8.09
N TYR A 200 18.16 -4.74 -8.89
CA TYR A 200 18.11 -6.18 -9.08
C TYR A 200 19.47 -6.79 -9.50
N ARG A 201 20.16 -6.18 -10.48
CA ARG A 201 21.47 -6.68 -10.95
C ARG A 201 22.52 -6.66 -9.84
N TRP A 202 22.53 -5.59 -9.05
CA TRP A 202 23.45 -5.43 -7.92
C TRP A 202 23.19 -6.48 -6.82
N VAL A 203 21.94 -6.81 -6.54
CA VAL A 203 21.57 -7.86 -5.59
C VAL A 203 21.92 -9.25 -6.15
N ALA A 204 21.59 -9.56 -7.41
CA ALA A 204 21.81 -10.85 -8.05
C ALA A 204 23.31 -11.20 -8.21
N GLN A 205 24.17 -10.22 -8.46
CA GLN A 205 25.62 -10.45 -8.55
C GLN A 205 26.23 -10.96 -7.25
N TYR A 206 25.68 -10.54 -6.11
CA TYR A 206 26.15 -10.99 -4.80
C TYR A 206 25.74 -12.43 -4.50
N GLN A 207 24.52 -12.82 -4.84
CA GLN A 207 24.05 -14.20 -4.63
C GLN A 207 24.86 -15.24 -5.41
N LYS A 208 25.45 -14.84 -6.56
CA LYS A 208 26.36 -15.71 -7.31
C LYS A 208 27.73 -15.86 -6.65
N LYS A 209 28.20 -14.84 -5.94
CA LYS A 209 29.54 -14.85 -5.33
C LYS A 209 29.62 -15.67 -4.04
N ASP A 210 28.50 -15.78 -3.33
CA ASP A 210 28.42 -16.49 -2.03
C ASP A 210 27.94 -17.95 -2.17
N ARG A 211 27.68 -18.44 -3.39
CA ARG A 211 27.52 -19.90 -3.60
C ARG A 211 28.89 -20.52 -3.61
N PRO A 212 29.23 -21.46 -2.65
CA PRO A 212 30.45 -22.21 -2.73
C PRO A 212 30.45 -22.94 -4.07
N THR A 213 31.55 -22.80 -4.81
CA THR A 213 31.83 -23.66 -5.98
C THR A 213 31.98 -25.08 -5.45
N VAL A 214 30.94 -25.90 -5.64
CA VAL A 214 30.99 -27.36 -5.45
C VAL A 214 31.63 -27.97 -6.67
#